data_328aa4f3ae28e1aa53719f5003d42bd3
#
_entry.id   328aa4f3ae28e1aa53719f5003d42bd3
#
_cell.length_a   1.000
_cell.length_b   1.000
_cell.length_c   1.000
_cell.angle_alpha   90.00
_cell.angle_beta   90.00
_cell.angle_gamma   90.00
#
_symmetry.space_group_name_H-M   'P 1'
#
loop_
_entity.id
_entity.type
_entity.pdbx_description
1 polymer ?
#
loop_
_entity_poly.entity_id
_entity_poly.type
_entity_poly.pdbx_seq_one_letter_code
_entity_poly.pdbx_strand_id
1 'polypeptide(L)'
;MEPRIANMTEENGFLKFTLVDCNMSVANALRRIIISDIPTFVFRTFPYSENKAEVTHNTTRFHNEIIKQRLSCIPIHIADMDFPYKDYIVELDVKNDTDSILYVTTKDFRIKNIKTDVYSNESAVRAIFPPSPVSGDYIEFARLQPKLSENIDGERLTLRCGLDIGMASQDGAFNVISTCAYECTPDESKAAEVWKELAAAMKKSDKTDEEIEFEKRNWFLLEAKRYYQPNSYDFIVESVGVFENNEIVLKACEIMISKCEKFLENLQHGKVAILPSETTLKNGFDVTLVNEDYTLGKVIEFYLYQQNFITDKTLSFCGFRKPHPHATDSIIRLAFHNEIDPVGVSGYVQGATDAAISAFKKLVEQLGGDLKKTERVRLSKGMATETENETKTKPSTMSKSSSRGVSPKKTSSASAAAPAAPDVTESKKDKSKSAQSQGASASSSKPKKVKSLSSGVKLNLSEGASTAAGDEEEEEEEN
;
A
#
# COMPACT_ATOMS: atom_id res chain seq x y z
N MET A 1 -1.39 21.29 -15.34
CA MET A 1 -0.78 21.46 -13.99
C MET A 1 0.58 20.80 -13.99
N GLU A 2 1.57 21.47 -13.46
CA GLU A 2 2.96 21.00 -13.37
C GLU A 2 3.37 20.93 -11.91
N PRO A 3 3.31 19.74 -11.30
CA PRO A 3 3.61 19.59 -9.88
C PRO A 3 5.04 19.98 -9.57
N ARG A 4 5.22 20.69 -8.45
CA ARG A 4 6.52 21.17 -7.97
C ARG A 4 6.65 20.91 -6.49
N ILE A 5 7.88 20.62 -6.04
CA ILE A 5 8.23 20.48 -4.63
C ILE A 5 8.79 21.81 -4.15
N ALA A 6 8.30 22.29 -3.03
CA ALA A 6 8.74 23.50 -2.37
C ALA A 6 8.94 23.28 -0.86
N ASN A 7 9.63 24.18 -0.19
CA ASN A 7 9.78 24.20 1.28
C ASN A 7 10.24 22.86 1.88
N MET A 8 11.19 22.19 1.21
CA MET A 8 11.68 20.89 1.65
C MET A 8 12.65 21.07 2.82
N THR A 9 12.32 20.46 3.95
CA THR A 9 13.13 20.47 5.18
C THR A 9 13.14 19.09 5.81
N GLU A 10 14.24 18.72 6.44
CA GLU A 10 14.35 17.47 7.20
C GLU A 10 14.79 17.77 8.62
N GLU A 11 13.92 17.50 9.59
CA GLU A 11 14.13 17.79 10.99
C GLU A 11 13.64 16.64 11.87
N ASN A 12 14.46 16.21 12.83
CA ASN A 12 14.13 15.15 13.79
C ASN A 12 13.67 13.82 13.13
N GLY A 13 14.22 13.49 11.95
CA GLY A 13 13.84 12.30 11.21
C GLY A 13 12.58 12.45 10.35
N PHE A 14 11.93 13.62 10.36
CA PHE A 14 10.79 13.93 9.52
C PHE A 14 11.19 14.77 8.32
N LEU A 15 10.89 14.28 7.14
CA LEU A 15 10.93 15.07 5.90
C LEU A 15 9.59 15.79 5.74
N LYS A 16 9.64 17.13 5.63
CA LYS A 16 8.48 17.96 5.32
C LYS A 16 8.72 18.67 4.00
N PHE A 17 7.69 18.69 3.16
CA PHE A 17 7.72 19.42 1.90
C PHE A 17 6.32 19.82 1.47
N THR A 18 6.21 20.87 0.66
CA THR A 18 4.95 21.32 0.05
C THR A 18 4.92 20.88 -1.41
N LEU A 19 3.89 20.15 -1.82
CA LEU A 19 3.62 19.80 -3.20
C LEU A 19 2.66 20.82 -3.79
N VAL A 20 3.14 21.72 -4.64
CA VAL A 20 2.36 22.81 -5.25
C VAL A 20 2.03 22.55 -6.71
N ASP A 21 1.03 23.24 -7.24
CA ASP A 21 0.50 23.08 -8.60
C ASP A 21 0.10 21.63 -8.93
N CYS A 22 -0.41 20.93 -7.94
CA CYS A 22 -0.73 19.52 -7.96
C CYS A 22 -2.19 19.25 -7.64
N ASN A 23 -2.82 18.35 -8.35
CA ASN A 23 -4.16 17.89 -7.98
C ASN A 23 -4.10 16.89 -6.81
N MET A 24 -5.17 16.87 -6.00
CA MET A 24 -5.31 15.93 -4.89
C MET A 24 -5.14 14.46 -5.32
N SER A 25 -5.54 14.09 -6.54
CA SER A 25 -5.39 12.72 -7.06
C SER A 25 -3.92 12.32 -7.14
N VAL A 26 -3.03 13.22 -7.58
CA VAL A 26 -1.58 12.99 -7.67
C VAL A 26 -0.96 12.96 -6.28
N ALA A 27 -1.31 13.91 -5.40
CA ALA A 27 -0.84 13.93 -4.02
C ALA A 27 -1.23 12.64 -3.26
N ASN A 28 -2.49 12.21 -3.39
CA ASN A 28 -2.95 10.99 -2.75
C ASN A 28 -2.33 9.71 -3.36
N ALA A 29 -2.08 9.69 -4.67
CA ALA A 29 -1.37 8.58 -5.32
C ALA A 29 0.05 8.44 -4.76
N LEU A 30 0.79 9.56 -4.64
CA LEU A 30 2.12 9.58 -4.05
C LEU A 30 2.10 9.02 -2.62
N ARG A 31 1.22 9.54 -1.75
CA ARG A 31 1.06 9.05 -0.37
C ARG A 31 0.77 7.55 -0.33
N ARG A 32 -0.15 7.07 -1.16
CA ARG A 32 -0.56 5.66 -1.18
C ARG A 32 0.58 4.75 -1.60
N ILE A 33 1.34 5.11 -2.63
CA ILE A 33 2.50 4.34 -3.10
C ILE A 33 3.58 4.29 -2.01
N ILE A 34 3.85 5.42 -1.35
CA ILE A 34 4.79 5.49 -0.23
C ILE A 34 4.42 4.47 0.86
N ILE A 35 3.13 4.36 1.21
CA ILE A 35 2.66 3.49 2.28
C ILE A 35 2.66 2.00 1.87
N SER A 36 2.36 1.68 0.59
CA SER A 36 1.96 0.32 0.22
C SER A 36 2.84 -0.37 -0.81
N ASP A 37 3.49 0.35 -1.72
CA ASP A 37 4.00 -0.25 -2.94
C ASP A 37 5.53 -0.27 -3.05
N ILE A 38 6.25 0.27 -2.05
CA ILE A 38 7.72 0.26 -2.05
C ILE A 38 8.24 -1.12 -1.66
N PRO A 39 9.00 -1.80 -2.54
CA PRO A 39 9.57 -3.10 -2.23
C PRO A 39 10.75 -2.98 -1.25
N THR A 40 10.83 -3.94 -0.33
CA THR A 40 11.92 -4.06 0.63
C THR A 40 12.28 -5.51 0.87
N PHE A 41 13.46 -5.77 1.46
CA PHE A 41 13.80 -7.12 1.93
C PHE A 41 13.03 -7.43 3.20
N VAL A 42 12.52 -8.67 3.28
CA VAL A 42 11.62 -9.10 4.34
C VAL A 42 11.90 -10.54 4.78
N PHE A 43 11.49 -10.88 5.99
CA PHE A 43 11.31 -12.25 6.42
C PHE A 43 9.88 -12.69 6.06
N ARG A 44 9.74 -13.47 4.97
CA ARG A 44 8.44 -13.98 4.57
C ARG A 44 8.08 -15.22 5.36
N THR A 45 7.07 -15.10 6.21
CA THR A 45 6.65 -16.19 7.12
C THR A 45 5.22 -16.65 6.86
N PHE A 46 4.47 -15.92 6.06
CA PHE A 46 3.09 -16.19 5.68
C PHE A 46 2.84 -15.79 4.21
N PRO A 47 1.94 -16.47 3.47
CA PRO A 47 1.24 -17.72 3.80
C PRO A 47 2.18 -18.93 3.92
N TYR A 48 1.69 -20.07 4.43
CA TYR A 48 2.52 -21.27 4.64
C TYR A 48 3.25 -21.74 3.37
N SER A 49 2.60 -21.61 2.22
CA SER A 49 3.18 -21.95 0.90
C SER A 49 4.40 -21.12 0.52
N GLU A 50 4.52 -19.91 1.05
CA GLU A 50 5.61 -18.96 0.78
C GLU A 50 6.56 -18.78 1.96
N ASN A 51 6.28 -19.46 3.07
CA ASN A 51 7.07 -19.35 4.30
C ASN A 51 8.53 -19.77 4.08
N LYS A 52 9.47 -18.92 4.48
CA LYS A 52 10.92 -19.15 4.43
C LYS A 52 11.56 -19.31 5.80
N ALA A 53 10.76 -19.26 6.87
CA ALA A 53 11.23 -19.40 8.23
C ALA A 53 10.98 -20.82 8.75
N GLU A 54 12.05 -21.46 9.24
CA GLU A 54 12.01 -22.75 9.89
C GLU A 54 12.42 -22.59 11.36
N VAL A 55 11.54 -22.98 12.28
CA VAL A 55 11.80 -23.01 13.72
C VAL A 55 12.11 -24.47 14.09
N THR A 56 13.37 -24.75 14.36
CA THR A 56 13.84 -26.12 14.66
C THR A 56 13.72 -26.47 16.13
N HIS A 57 13.86 -25.49 17.01
CA HIS A 57 13.69 -25.66 18.45
C HIS A 57 13.03 -24.43 19.06
N ASN A 58 11.98 -24.67 19.85
CA ASN A 58 11.28 -23.60 20.55
C ASN A 58 10.67 -24.14 21.85
N THR A 59 11.25 -23.75 22.97
CA THR A 59 10.72 -24.01 24.29
C THR A 59 10.20 -22.75 24.99
N THR A 60 10.15 -21.62 24.24
CA THR A 60 9.61 -20.36 24.75
C THR A 60 8.10 -20.44 24.97
N ARG A 61 7.55 -19.43 25.66
CA ARG A 61 6.09 -19.30 25.88
C ARG A 61 5.32 -18.95 24.62
N PHE A 62 5.99 -18.48 23.58
CA PHE A 62 5.36 -18.19 22.29
C PHE A 62 5.39 -19.44 21.39
N HIS A 63 4.25 -19.78 20.80
CA HIS A 63 4.23 -20.78 19.75
C HIS A 63 4.86 -20.28 18.45
N ASN A 64 5.18 -21.20 17.56
CA ASN A 64 5.97 -20.90 16.36
C ASN A 64 5.34 -19.83 15.44
N GLU A 65 4.02 -19.73 15.39
CA GLU A 65 3.34 -18.72 14.56
C GLU A 65 3.57 -17.30 15.08
N ILE A 66 3.52 -17.11 16.42
CA ILE A 66 3.84 -15.80 17.04
C ILE A 66 5.32 -15.45 16.83
N ILE A 67 6.23 -16.43 16.97
CA ILE A 67 7.66 -16.23 16.69
C ILE A 67 7.85 -15.78 15.23
N LYS A 68 7.21 -16.45 14.28
CA LYS A 68 7.27 -16.12 12.85
C LYS A 68 6.68 -14.73 12.56
N GLN A 69 5.54 -14.38 13.18
CA GLN A 69 4.94 -13.07 13.05
C GLN A 69 5.86 -11.96 13.57
N ARG A 70 6.48 -12.17 14.74
CA ARG A 70 7.46 -11.21 15.27
C ARG A 70 8.66 -11.06 14.36
N LEU A 71 9.13 -12.17 13.77
CA LEU A 71 10.23 -12.16 12.80
C LEU A 71 9.88 -11.33 11.56
N SER A 72 8.68 -11.48 11.00
CA SER A 72 8.26 -10.73 9.81
C SER A 72 8.18 -9.22 10.03
N CYS A 73 8.02 -8.77 11.27
CA CYS A 73 7.98 -7.35 11.61
C CYS A 73 9.36 -6.68 11.78
N ILE A 74 10.47 -7.46 11.70
CA ILE A 74 11.81 -6.92 11.86
C ILE A 74 12.28 -6.31 10.53
N PRO A 75 12.59 -4.99 10.48
CA PRO A 75 13.10 -4.36 9.28
C PRO A 75 14.51 -4.85 8.95
N ILE A 76 14.80 -5.01 7.67
CA ILE A 76 16.08 -5.44 7.14
C ILE A 76 16.70 -4.25 6.40
N HIS A 77 17.77 -3.66 6.96
CA HIS A 77 18.39 -2.45 6.45
C HIS A 77 19.34 -2.74 5.27
N ILE A 78 18.76 -3.17 4.15
CA ILE A 78 19.45 -3.35 2.87
C ILE A 78 18.70 -2.51 1.84
N ALA A 79 19.26 -1.37 1.46
CA ALA A 79 18.66 -0.45 0.50
C ALA A 79 18.88 -0.86 -0.96
N ASP A 80 19.98 -1.57 -1.26
CA ASP A 80 20.33 -2.04 -2.60
C ASP A 80 19.48 -3.27 -2.98
N MET A 81 18.51 -3.07 -3.84
CA MET A 81 17.58 -4.13 -4.29
C MET A 81 18.25 -5.16 -5.22
N ASP A 82 19.47 -4.90 -5.72
CA ASP A 82 20.25 -5.86 -6.54
C ASP A 82 21.12 -6.80 -5.67
N PHE A 83 21.03 -6.66 -4.32
CA PHE A 83 21.69 -7.55 -3.38
C PHE A 83 21.30 -9.02 -3.62
N PRO A 84 22.25 -9.97 -3.67
CA PRO A 84 21.97 -11.39 -3.95
C PRO A 84 21.35 -12.13 -2.73
N TYR A 85 20.21 -11.67 -2.28
CA TYR A 85 19.54 -12.11 -1.05
C TYR A 85 19.27 -13.63 -0.97
N LYS A 86 19.10 -14.28 -2.11
CA LYS A 86 18.86 -15.74 -2.18
C LYS A 86 20.06 -16.59 -1.72
N ASP A 87 21.23 -15.96 -1.67
CA ASP A 87 22.47 -16.62 -1.27
C ASP A 87 22.70 -16.51 0.24
N TYR A 88 21.84 -15.82 0.98
CA TYR A 88 21.98 -15.55 2.40
C TYR A 88 20.83 -16.12 3.21
N ILE A 89 21.16 -16.60 4.41
CA ILE A 89 20.19 -17.06 5.40
C ILE A 89 20.53 -16.43 6.75
N VAL A 90 19.50 -16.02 7.49
CA VAL A 90 19.62 -15.55 8.86
C VAL A 90 19.37 -16.71 9.81
N GLU A 91 20.26 -16.92 10.76
CA GLU A 91 20.17 -17.97 11.77
C GLU A 91 20.17 -17.37 13.17
N LEU A 92 19.43 -17.99 14.06
CA LEU A 92 19.38 -17.71 15.49
C LEU A 92 19.46 -19.01 16.26
N ASP A 93 20.36 -19.08 17.25
CA ASP A 93 20.43 -20.19 18.22
C ASP A 93 20.83 -19.63 19.57
N VAL A 94 19.88 -19.49 20.47
CA VAL A 94 20.08 -18.94 21.81
C VAL A 94 19.43 -19.84 22.84
N LYS A 95 20.20 -20.23 23.88
CA LYS A 95 19.74 -20.97 25.05
C LYS A 95 20.00 -20.13 26.31
N ASN A 96 19.11 -20.16 27.25
CA ASN A 96 19.28 -19.48 28.53
C ASN A 96 19.82 -20.44 29.58
N ASP A 97 21.10 -20.39 29.81
CA ASP A 97 21.75 -21.16 30.88
C ASP A 97 22.03 -20.30 32.15
N THR A 98 21.44 -19.09 32.25
CA THR A 98 21.58 -18.14 33.35
C THR A 98 20.46 -18.27 34.36
N ASP A 99 20.59 -17.58 35.52
CA ASP A 99 19.56 -17.51 36.58
C ASP A 99 18.53 -16.42 36.38
N SER A 100 18.66 -15.61 35.29
CA SER A 100 17.79 -14.49 34.97
C SER A 100 17.15 -14.64 33.60
N ILE A 101 16.09 -13.86 33.32
CA ILE A 101 15.47 -13.83 32.01
C ILE A 101 16.49 -13.30 30.98
N LEU A 102 16.67 -14.05 29.89
CA LEU A 102 17.52 -13.66 28.76
C LEU A 102 16.65 -13.07 27.66
N TYR A 103 16.99 -11.86 27.24
CA TYR A 103 16.35 -11.19 26.11
C TYR A 103 17.05 -11.57 24.82
N VAL A 104 16.34 -12.21 23.91
CA VAL A 104 16.80 -12.50 22.54
C VAL A 104 16.46 -11.30 21.67
N THR A 105 17.48 -10.75 21.04
CA THR A 105 17.37 -9.53 20.23
C THR A 105 17.95 -9.74 18.83
N THR A 106 17.78 -8.76 17.96
CA THR A 106 18.41 -8.80 16.62
C THR A 106 19.94 -8.79 16.66
N LYS A 107 20.57 -8.49 17.80
CA LYS A 107 22.01 -8.67 18.02
C LYS A 107 22.46 -10.12 17.94
N ASP A 108 21.58 -11.05 18.31
CA ASP A 108 21.87 -12.49 18.34
C ASP A 108 21.74 -13.16 16.97
N PHE A 109 21.31 -12.41 15.96
CA PHE A 109 21.21 -12.89 14.58
C PHE A 109 22.59 -13.10 13.97
N ARG A 110 22.70 -14.17 13.18
CA ARG A 110 23.88 -14.49 12.37
C ARG A 110 23.46 -14.63 10.92
N ILE A 111 24.21 -14.03 10.02
CA ILE A 111 23.95 -14.11 8.58
C ILE A 111 24.98 -15.02 7.95
N LYS A 112 24.53 -16.06 7.29
CA LYS A 112 25.36 -17.07 6.63
C LYS A 112 25.18 -17.02 5.13
N ASN A 113 26.27 -17.02 4.39
CA ASN A 113 26.21 -17.20 2.94
C ASN A 113 26.14 -18.71 2.63
N ILE A 114 25.05 -19.12 1.96
CA ILE A 114 24.77 -20.55 1.69
C ILE A 114 25.77 -21.16 0.71
N LYS A 115 26.28 -20.35 -0.26
CA LYS A 115 27.22 -20.83 -1.28
C LYS A 115 28.63 -21.07 -0.75
N THR A 116 29.09 -20.19 0.13
CA THR A 116 30.45 -20.23 0.66
C THR A 116 30.55 -20.90 2.03
N ASP A 117 29.40 -21.14 2.67
CA ASP A 117 29.27 -21.65 4.04
C ASP A 117 29.95 -20.78 5.11
N VAL A 118 30.11 -19.47 4.82
CA VAL A 118 30.82 -18.50 5.67
C VAL A 118 29.80 -17.56 6.32
N TYR A 119 29.99 -17.29 7.61
CA TYR A 119 29.22 -16.28 8.33
C TYR A 119 29.75 -14.88 8.03
N SER A 120 28.82 -13.92 7.88
CA SER A 120 29.14 -12.50 7.82
C SER A 120 29.76 -12.03 9.14
N ASN A 121 30.64 -11.03 9.08
CA ASN A 121 31.21 -10.45 10.27
C ASN A 121 30.16 -9.67 11.07
N GLU A 122 30.41 -9.46 12.35
CA GLU A 122 29.49 -8.76 13.26
C GLU A 122 29.16 -7.33 12.80
N SER A 123 30.11 -6.61 12.21
CA SER A 123 29.91 -5.28 11.69
C SER A 123 28.89 -5.25 10.54
N ALA A 124 28.95 -6.23 9.63
CA ALA A 124 27.97 -6.34 8.54
C ALA A 124 26.57 -6.72 9.07
N VAL A 125 26.49 -7.60 10.08
CA VAL A 125 25.21 -7.95 10.71
C VAL A 125 24.60 -6.72 11.41
N ARG A 126 25.41 -5.92 12.11
CA ARG A 126 24.98 -4.66 12.76
C ARG A 126 24.53 -3.59 11.76
N ALA A 127 25.11 -3.55 10.57
CA ALA A 127 24.64 -2.65 9.52
C ALA A 127 23.26 -3.02 9.00
N ILE A 128 22.94 -4.34 8.98
CA ILE A 128 21.64 -4.85 8.53
C ILE A 128 20.59 -4.80 9.65
N PHE A 129 21.00 -5.03 10.90
CA PHE A 129 20.16 -4.96 12.10
C PHE A 129 20.76 -3.99 13.11
N PRO A 130 20.66 -2.67 12.87
CA PRO A 130 21.24 -1.66 13.74
C PRO A 130 20.49 -1.54 15.07
N PRO A 131 21.17 -1.10 16.15
CA PRO A 131 20.50 -0.69 17.37
C PRO A 131 19.73 0.62 17.15
N SER A 132 18.75 0.89 18.01
CA SER A 132 18.05 2.17 18.03
C SER A 132 19.06 3.33 18.20
N PRO A 133 19.01 4.38 17.37
CA PRO A 133 19.90 5.51 17.50
C PRO A 133 19.69 6.32 18.79
N VAL A 134 18.52 6.18 19.43
CA VAL A 134 18.15 6.91 20.65
C VAL A 134 18.56 6.16 21.91
N SER A 135 18.17 4.87 22.03
CA SER A 135 18.41 4.07 23.24
C SER A 135 19.66 3.17 23.16
N GLY A 136 20.14 2.88 21.96
CA GLY A 136 21.22 1.92 21.73
C GLY A 136 20.78 0.46 21.85
N ASP A 137 19.48 0.19 22.06
CA ASP A 137 18.93 -1.13 22.20
C ASP A 137 18.64 -1.77 20.85
N TYR A 138 18.78 -3.09 20.79
CA TYR A 138 18.38 -3.92 19.64
C TYR A 138 16.92 -4.34 19.75
N ILE A 139 16.28 -4.67 18.63
CA ILE A 139 14.87 -5.10 18.60
C ILE A 139 14.71 -6.39 19.40
N GLU A 140 13.89 -6.37 20.44
CA GLU A 140 13.54 -7.53 21.23
C GLU A 140 12.67 -8.48 20.41
N PHE A 141 13.13 -9.72 20.26
CA PHE A 141 12.47 -10.74 19.47
C PHE A 141 11.73 -11.76 20.35
N ALA A 142 12.40 -12.27 21.41
CA ALA A 142 11.83 -13.21 22.35
C ALA A 142 12.46 -13.05 23.74
N ARG A 143 11.84 -13.67 24.74
CA ARG A 143 12.37 -13.77 26.12
C ARG A 143 12.46 -15.22 26.51
N LEU A 144 13.61 -15.65 27.00
CA LEU A 144 13.88 -17.01 27.47
C LEU A 144 13.89 -17.05 28.98
N GLN A 145 13.10 -17.94 29.55
CA GLN A 145 13.08 -18.18 31.00
C GLN A 145 14.41 -18.82 31.45
N PRO A 146 14.86 -18.52 32.69
CA PRO A 146 16.05 -19.06 33.25
C PRO A 146 15.94 -20.56 33.51
N LYS A 147 17.10 -21.20 33.77
CA LYS A 147 17.17 -22.53 34.30
C LYS A 147 16.58 -22.59 35.72
N LEU A 148 15.56 -23.41 35.92
CA LEU A 148 14.82 -23.47 37.19
C LEU A 148 15.47 -24.45 38.20
N SER A 149 16.15 -25.49 37.73
CA SER A 149 16.85 -26.48 38.55
C SER A 149 17.89 -27.21 37.70
N GLU A 150 18.71 -28.06 38.34
CA GLU A 150 19.69 -28.88 37.63
C GLU A 150 19.05 -29.81 36.60
N ASN A 151 17.80 -30.22 36.82
CA ASN A 151 17.08 -31.17 35.96
C ASN A 151 16.13 -30.47 34.96
N ILE A 152 15.96 -29.15 35.04
CA ILE A 152 15.10 -28.38 34.14
C ILE A 152 15.95 -27.32 33.46
N ASP A 153 16.31 -27.59 32.21
CA ASP A 153 17.08 -26.66 31.40
C ASP A 153 16.30 -25.34 31.18
N GLY A 154 17.06 -24.27 30.97
CA GLY A 154 16.47 -23.00 30.53
C GLY A 154 15.92 -23.08 29.11
N GLU A 155 15.07 -22.11 28.79
CA GLU A 155 14.42 -22.07 27.48
C GLU A 155 15.43 -21.83 26.36
N ARG A 156 15.12 -22.37 25.16
CA ARG A 156 15.94 -22.25 23.95
C ARG A 156 15.08 -21.90 22.75
N LEU A 157 15.63 -21.09 21.87
CA LEU A 157 15.05 -20.76 20.58
C LEU A 157 16.10 -20.93 19.48
N THR A 158 15.80 -21.78 18.49
CA THR A 158 16.65 -22.02 17.31
C THR A 158 15.78 -21.91 16.06
N LEU A 159 16.14 -21.01 15.17
CA LEU A 159 15.45 -20.83 13.89
C LEU A 159 16.42 -20.41 12.79
N ARG A 160 15.97 -20.58 11.55
CA ARG A 160 16.61 -20.04 10.36
C ARG A 160 15.58 -19.49 9.40
N CYS A 161 15.92 -18.43 8.68
CA CYS A 161 15.03 -17.80 7.71
C CYS A 161 15.82 -17.26 6.52
N GLY A 162 15.37 -17.58 5.31
CA GLY A 162 15.83 -16.95 4.08
C GLY A 162 15.21 -15.56 3.90
N LEU A 163 15.92 -14.68 3.18
CA LEU A 163 15.41 -13.37 2.81
C LEU A 163 14.48 -13.48 1.60
N ASP A 164 13.55 -12.53 1.49
CA ASP A 164 12.65 -12.35 0.33
C ASP A 164 12.41 -10.87 0.06
N ILE A 165 11.72 -10.56 -1.03
CA ILE A 165 11.26 -9.20 -1.35
C ILE A 165 9.76 -9.14 -1.12
N GLY A 166 9.30 -8.14 -0.38
CA GLY A 166 7.88 -7.91 -0.10
C GLY A 166 7.52 -6.43 -0.16
N MET A 167 6.23 -6.16 -0.14
CA MET A 167 5.64 -4.82 -0.12
C MET A 167 4.54 -4.77 0.94
N ALA A 168 4.30 -3.61 1.52
CA ALA A 168 3.25 -3.43 2.53
C ALA A 168 1.83 -3.71 2.01
N SER A 169 1.61 -3.63 0.68
CA SER A 169 0.35 -4.05 0.04
C SER A 169 0.08 -5.56 0.16
N GLN A 170 1.11 -6.37 0.37
CA GLN A 170 1.01 -7.82 0.58
C GLN A 170 0.81 -8.17 2.06
N ASP A 171 1.59 -7.52 2.92
CA ASP A 171 1.52 -7.66 4.37
C ASP A 171 1.99 -6.36 5.03
N GLY A 172 1.21 -5.81 5.95
CA GLY A 172 1.54 -4.59 6.69
C GLY A 172 2.84 -4.68 7.49
N ALA A 173 3.33 -5.89 7.80
CA ALA A 173 4.64 -6.10 8.43
C ALA A 173 5.82 -5.63 7.55
N PHE A 174 5.62 -5.50 6.23
CA PHE A 174 6.65 -5.12 5.25
C PHE A 174 6.69 -3.62 5.00
N ASN A 175 6.19 -2.85 5.93
CA ASN A 175 6.12 -1.39 5.83
C ASN A 175 7.52 -0.76 5.96
N VAL A 176 7.84 0.19 5.07
CA VAL A 176 9.11 0.95 5.05
C VAL A 176 8.97 2.33 5.65
N ILE A 177 7.74 2.73 6.01
CA ILE A 177 7.39 4.08 6.44
C ILE A 177 6.69 4.05 7.80
N SER A 178 7.08 4.92 8.71
CA SER A 178 6.40 5.14 9.99
C SER A 178 5.21 6.07 9.79
N THR A 179 5.44 7.19 9.11
CA THR A 179 4.44 8.23 8.88
C THR A 179 4.49 8.72 7.44
N CYS A 180 3.35 8.74 6.76
CA CYS A 180 3.16 9.45 5.50
C CYS A 180 1.77 10.05 5.45
N ALA A 181 1.69 11.37 5.62
CA ALA A 181 0.43 12.10 5.58
C ALA A 181 0.61 13.41 4.82
N TYR A 182 -0.50 13.99 4.37
CA TYR A 182 -0.54 15.34 3.85
C TYR A 182 -1.79 16.07 4.32
N GLU A 183 -1.68 17.37 4.40
CA GLU A 183 -2.82 18.28 4.59
C GLU A 183 -2.83 19.34 3.49
N CYS A 184 -3.98 20.04 3.31
CA CYS A 184 -4.02 21.18 2.41
C CYS A 184 -3.20 22.31 3.00
N THR A 185 -2.34 22.96 2.20
CA THR A 185 -1.52 24.11 2.65
C THR A 185 -2.40 25.24 3.14
N PRO A 186 -2.29 25.68 4.39
CA PRO A 186 -3.14 26.76 4.93
C PRO A 186 -2.96 28.07 4.16
N ASP A 187 -4.06 28.79 3.97
CA ASP A 187 -4.06 30.17 3.49
C ASP A 187 -4.19 31.12 4.69
N GLU A 188 -3.06 31.41 5.32
CA GLU A 188 -3.01 32.27 6.51
C GLU A 188 -3.53 33.68 6.23
N SER A 189 -3.28 34.21 5.03
CA SER A 189 -3.72 35.54 4.63
C SER A 189 -5.24 35.64 4.61
N LYS A 190 -5.89 34.72 3.93
CA LYS A 190 -7.34 34.64 3.84
C LYS A 190 -7.99 34.34 5.19
N ALA A 191 -7.41 33.41 5.96
CA ALA A 191 -7.88 33.12 7.30
C ALA A 191 -7.79 34.35 8.23
N ALA A 192 -6.71 35.14 8.14
CA ALA A 192 -6.57 36.36 8.91
C ALA A 192 -7.53 37.47 8.47
N GLU A 193 -7.84 37.59 7.19
CA GLU A 193 -8.86 38.52 6.66
C GLU A 193 -10.25 38.19 7.22
N VAL A 194 -10.67 36.94 7.10
CA VAL A 194 -11.97 36.49 7.63
C VAL A 194 -12.03 36.66 9.16
N TRP A 195 -10.92 36.41 9.86
CA TRP A 195 -10.88 36.67 11.29
C TRP A 195 -11.11 38.15 11.63
N LYS A 196 -10.53 39.09 10.87
CA LYS A 196 -10.73 40.54 11.10
C LYS A 196 -12.22 40.92 10.96
N GLU A 197 -12.92 40.34 10.00
CA GLU A 197 -14.35 40.58 9.82
C GLU A 197 -15.15 40.03 11.00
N LEU A 198 -14.85 38.79 11.44
CA LEU A 198 -15.49 38.16 12.60
C LEU A 198 -15.24 38.92 13.89
N ALA A 199 -14.01 39.35 14.13
CA ALA A 199 -13.64 40.14 15.32
C ALA A 199 -14.36 41.49 15.33
N ALA A 200 -14.51 42.13 14.17
CA ALA A 200 -15.28 43.38 14.04
C ALA A 200 -16.77 43.18 14.34
N ALA A 201 -17.34 42.05 13.91
CA ALA A 201 -18.73 41.68 14.23
C ALA A 201 -18.91 41.36 15.73
N MET A 202 -17.98 40.70 16.35
CA MET A 202 -17.99 40.39 17.79
C MET A 202 -17.93 41.66 18.65
N LYS A 203 -17.08 42.63 18.25
CA LYS A 203 -17.00 43.94 18.93
C LYS A 203 -18.33 44.74 18.82
N LYS A 204 -19.08 44.61 17.72
CA LYS A 204 -20.39 45.20 17.59
C LYS A 204 -21.47 44.52 18.44
N SER A 205 -21.21 43.29 18.88
CA SER A 205 -22.10 42.50 19.74
C SER A 205 -21.74 42.58 21.23
N ASP A 206 -20.97 43.63 21.64
CA ASP A 206 -20.55 43.91 23.02
C ASP A 206 -19.79 42.76 23.71
N LYS A 207 -19.09 41.90 22.95
CA LYS A 207 -18.19 40.90 23.52
C LYS A 207 -16.94 41.57 24.11
N THR A 208 -16.46 41.07 25.23
CA THR A 208 -15.24 41.55 25.88
C THR A 208 -14.01 41.19 25.05
N ASP A 209 -12.92 41.95 25.23
CA ASP A 209 -11.66 41.67 24.54
C ASP A 209 -11.07 40.28 24.93
N GLU A 210 -11.31 39.83 26.17
CA GLU A 210 -10.90 38.49 26.65
C GLU A 210 -11.66 37.35 25.90
N GLU A 211 -12.96 37.51 25.72
CA GLU A 211 -13.79 36.59 24.94
C GLU A 211 -13.36 36.54 23.48
N ILE A 212 -13.03 37.71 22.89
CA ILE A 212 -12.57 37.79 21.49
C ILE A 212 -11.21 37.09 21.35
N GLU A 213 -10.29 37.21 22.34
CA GLU A 213 -9.00 36.53 22.28
C GLU A 213 -9.13 35.02 22.47
N PHE A 214 -10.05 34.57 23.29
CA PHE A 214 -10.38 33.15 23.44
C PHE A 214 -10.94 32.58 22.14
N GLU A 215 -11.92 33.28 21.52
CA GLU A 215 -12.49 32.88 20.22
C GLU A 215 -11.46 32.92 19.10
N LYS A 216 -10.50 33.85 19.13
CA LYS A 216 -9.39 33.90 18.18
C LYS A 216 -8.55 32.61 18.23
N ARG A 217 -8.22 32.13 19.40
CA ARG A 217 -7.49 30.86 19.57
C ARG A 217 -8.28 29.69 19.00
N ASN A 218 -9.56 29.61 19.32
CA ASN A 218 -10.45 28.58 18.79
C ASN A 218 -10.56 28.66 17.29
N TRP A 219 -10.71 29.85 16.73
CA TRP A 219 -10.76 30.09 15.28
C TRP A 219 -9.53 29.54 14.57
N PHE A 220 -8.33 29.94 14.99
CA PHE A 220 -7.10 29.51 14.33
C PHE A 220 -6.79 28.01 14.52
N LEU A 221 -7.25 27.40 15.60
CA LEU A 221 -7.11 25.96 15.81
C LEU A 221 -8.08 25.12 14.98
N LEU A 222 -9.28 25.63 14.68
CA LEU A 222 -10.36 24.86 14.08
C LEU A 222 -10.80 25.40 12.71
N GLU A 223 -11.48 26.55 12.69
CA GLU A 223 -12.17 27.05 11.49
C GLU A 223 -11.21 27.63 10.45
N ALA A 224 -10.09 28.21 10.86
CA ALA A 224 -9.07 28.75 9.96
C ALA A 224 -8.51 27.69 9.00
N LYS A 225 -8.47 26.42 9.42
CA LYS A 225 -8.02 25.30 8.59
C LYS A 225 -8.91 24.99 7.38
N ARG A 226 -10.09 25.59 7.29
CA ARG A 226 -10.96 25.52 6.11
C ARG A 226 -10.49 26.43 4.98
N TYR A 227 -9.62 27.39 5.29
CA TYR A 227 -9.04 28.30 4.31
C TYR A 227 -7.67 27.77 3.91
N TYR A 228 -7.57 27.26 2.70
CA TYR A 228 -6.37 26.62 2.17
C TYR A 228 -6.07 27.08 0.74
N GLN A 229 -4.82 26.97 0.35
CA GLN A 229 -4.37 27.25 -1.00
C GLN A 229 -4.81 26.11 -1.92
N PRO A 230 -5.51 26.38 -3.03
CA PRO A 230 -5.91 25.35 -3.97
C PRO A 230 -4.69 24.70 -4.62
N ASN A 231 -4.76 23.37 -4.81
CA ASN A 231 -3.71 22.58 -5.45
C ASN A 231 -2.32 22.66 -4.78
N SER A 232 -2.31 22.82 -3.45
CA SER A 232 -1.10 22.85 -2.62
C SER A 232 -1.29 21.95 -1.39
N TYR A 233 -0.30 21.07 -1.11
CA TYR A 233 -0.38 20.06 -0.06
C TYR A 233 0.93 19.96 0.70
N ASP A 234 0.86 20.04 2.02
CA ASP A 234 2.00 19.90 2.91
C ASP A 234 2.14 18.46 3.36
N PHE A 235 3.24 17.84 2.99
CA PHE A 235 3.56 16.45 3.31
C PHE A 235 4.46 16.34 4.53
N ILE A 236 4.23 15.26 5.30
CA ILE A 236 5.13 14.79 6.34
C ILE A 236 5.43 13.32 6.11
N VAL A 237 6.72 12.97 6.08
CA VAL A 237 7.22 11.62 5.78
C VAL A 237 8.25 11.23 6.81
N GLU A 238 8.13 10.04 7.40
CA GLU A 238 9.06 9.46 8.37
C GLU A 238 9.34 8.01 8.03
N SER A 239 10.59 7.69 7.76
CA SER A 239 11.08 6.34 7.44
C SER A 239 11.12 5.45 8.69
N VAL A 240 11.02 4.13 8.48
CA VAL A 240 11.39 3.11 9.48
C VAL A 240 12.91 2.93 9.58
N GLY A 241 13.68 3.57 8.68
CA GLY A 241 15.15 3.58 8.69
C GLY A 241 15.81 2.68 7.65
N VAL A 242 15.03 1.94 6.84
CA VAL A 242 15.58 1.12 5.73
C VAL A 242 16.05 1.99 4.58
N PHE A 243 15.30 3.01 4.23
CA PHE A 243 15.59 3.99 3.19
C PHE A 243 15.58 5.40 3.79
N GLU A 244 16.35 6.29 3.20
CA GLU A 244 16.27 7.72 3.51
C GLU A 244 14.91 8.30 3.07
N ASN A 245 14.40 9.30 3.80
CA ASN A 245 13.08 9.89 3.53
C ASN A 245 12.95 10.41 2.09
N ASN A 246 13.99 11.09 1.58
CA ASN A 246 14.01 11.60 0.21
C ASN A 246 14.00 10.47 -0.82
N GLU A 247 14.72 9.39 -0.56
CA GLU A 247 14.77 8.19 -1.40
C GLU A 247 13.41 7.51 -1.49
N ILE A 248 12.64 7.48 -0.40
CA ILE A 248 11.28 6.93 -0.36
C ILE A 248 10.36 7.70 -1.31
N VAL A 249 10.39 9.04 -1.26
CA VAL A 249 9.58 9.88 -2.16
C VAL A 249 9.99 9.68 -3.62
N LEU A 250 11.29 9.61 -3.88
CA LEU A 250 11.83 9.33 -5.21
C LEU A 250 11.37 7.97 -5.75
N LYS A 251 11.55 6.90 -4.97
CA LYS A 251 11.10 5.54 -5.33
C LYS A 251 9.58 5.51 -5.60
N ALA A 252 8.78 6.23 -4.83
CA ALA A 252 7.34 6.28 -5.06
C ALA A 252 6.97 6.94 -6.40
N CYS A 253 7.67 8.00 -6.80
CA CYS A 253 7.50 8.60 -8.12
C CYS A 253 7.90 7.63 -9.24
N GLU A 254 9.02 6.93 -9.10
CA GLU A 254 9.48 5.93 -10.08
C GLU A 254 8.51 4.74 -10.20
N ILE A 255 7.94 4.27 -9.08
CA ILE A 255 6.92 3.22 -9.07
C ILE A 255 5.67 3.69 -9.82
N MET A 256 5.22 4.93 -9.63
CA MET A 256 4.07 5.46 -10.33
C MET A 256 4.33 5.55 -11.85
N ILE A 257 5.51 6.01 -12.26
CA ILE A 257 5.92 6.01 -13.67
C ILE A 257 5.87 4.58 -14.22
N SER A 258 6.43 3.61 -13.51
CA SER A 258 6.43 2.20 -13.92
C SER A 258 5.01 1.61 -14.04
N LYS A 259 4.10 1.95 -13.13
CA LYS A 259 2.69 1.56 -13.23
C LYS A 259 2.01 2.15 -14.47
N CYS A 260 2.24 3.42 -14.76
CA CYS A 260 1.72 4.08 -15.96
C CYS A 260 2.29 3.45 -17.25
N GLU A 261 3.60 3.22 -17.30
CA GLU A 261 4.27 2.59 -18.47
C GLU A 261 3.73 1.17 -18.72
N LYS A 262 3.58 0.37 -17.66
CA LYS A 262 2.99 -0.98 -17.75
C LYS A 262 1.54 -0.93 -18.24
N PHE A 263 0.77 0.07 -17.78
CA PHE A 263 -0.61 0.26 -18.24
C PHE A 263 -0.64 0.62 -19.73
N LEU A 264 0.23 1.52 -20.19
CA LEU A 264 0.37 1.88 -21.63
C LEU A 264 0.77 0.68 -22.49
N GLU A 265 1.71 -0.13 -22.02
CA GLU A 265 2.10 -1.37 -22.70
C GLU A 265 0.90 -2.31 -22.87
N ASN A 266 0.13 -2.52 -21.80
CA ASN A 266 -1.09 -3.33 -21.88
C ASN A 266 -2.15 -2.73 -22.81
N LEU A 267 -2.28 -1.40 -22.84
CA LEU A 267 -3.19 -0.69 -23.73
C LEU A 267 -2.81 -0.88 -25.20
N GLN A 268 -1.53 -0.72 -25.52
CA GLN A 268 -0.97 -0.90 -26.88
C GLN A 268 -1.10 -2.36 -27.36
N HIS A 269 -0.97 -3.33 -26.47
CA HIS A 269 -1.14 -4.76 -26.80
C HIS A 269 -2.61 -5.20 -26.84
N GLY A 270 -3.57 -4.28 -26.66
CA GLY A 270 -5.01 -4.61 -26.66
C GLY A 270 -5.46 -5.47 -25.47
N LYS A 271 -4.67 -5.50 -24.38
CA LYS A 271 -5.01 -6.25 -23.16
C LYS A 271 -5.97 -5.47 -22.22
N VAL A 272 -6.15 -4.18 -22.48
CA VAL A 272 -7.10 -3.33 -21.74
C VAL A 272 -8.46 -3.41 -22.43
N ALA A 273 -9.47 -3.89 -21.71
CA ALA A 273 -10.83 -3.95 -22.25
C ALA A 273 -11.43 -2.54 -22.30
N ILE A 274 -11.82 -2.10 -23.50
CA ILE A 274 -12.55 -0.87 -23.79
C ILE A 274 -13.89 -1.28 -24.38
N LEU A 275 -14.95 -1.23 -23.58
CA LEU A 275 -16.28 -1.71 -23.96
C LEU A 275 -17.28 -0.56 -23.96
N PRO A 276 -18.30 -0.57 -24.84
CA PRO A 276 -19.40 0.36 -24.75
C PRO A 276 -20.06 0.27 -23.36
N SER A 277 -20.36 1.43 -22.77
CA SER A 277 -20.98 1.52 -21.45
C SER A 277 -22.46 1.11 -21.51
N GLU A 278 -22.89 0.21 -20.63
CA GLU A 278 -24.29 -0.22 -20.50
C GLU A 278 -25.20 0.83 -19.82
N THR A 279 -24.84 2.09 -19.86
CA THR A 279 -25.60 3.18 -19.23
C THR A 279 -26.38 4.01 -20.24
N THR A 280 -27.18 4.95 -19.73
CA THR A 280 -27.92 5.92 -20.55
C THR A 280 -27.03 7.00 -21.21
N LEU A 281 -25.71 7.00 -20.93
CA LEU A 281 -24.76 7.93 -21.51
C LEU A 281 -24.53 7.58 -22.99
N LYS A 282 -24.81 8.53 -23.87
CA LYS A 282 -24.51 8.38 -25.31
C LYS A 282 -23.01 8.38 -25.53
N ASN A 283 -22.55 7.58 -26.48
CA ASN A 283 -21.12 7.44 -26.83
C ASN A 283 -20.23 7.16 -25.61
N GLY A 284 -20.78 6.34 -24.68
CA GLY A 284 -20.10 5.98 -23.42
C GLY A 284 -19.24 4.72 -23.57
N PHE A 285 -18.06 4.75 -22.96
CA PHE A 285 -17.14 3.61 -22.91
C PHE A 285 -16.64 3.39 -21.50
N ASP A 286 -16.45 2.13 -21.15
CA ASP A 286 -15.83 1.67 -19.90
C ASP A 286 -14.45 1.11 -20.20
N VAL A 287 -13.42 1.74 -19.64
CA VAL A 287 -12.03 1.30 -19.72
C VAL A 287 -11.67 0.57 -18.44
N THR A 288 -11.37 -0.73 -18.53
CA THR A 288 -11.08 -1.57 -17.37
C THR A 288 -9.59 -1.51 -17.01
N LEU A 289 -9.31 -1.16 -15.76
CA LEU A 289 -7.97 -1.20 -15.18
C LEU A 289 -7.85 -2.48 -14.34
N VAL A 290 -7.14 -3.46 -14.87
CA VAL A 290 -6.97 -4.79 -14.26
C VAL A 290 -6.00 -4.71 -13.09
N ASN A 291 -6.43 -5.18 -11.91
CA ASN A 291 -5.66 -5.16 -10.66
C ASN A 291 -5.18 -3.76 -10.23
N GLU A 292 -5.88 -2.71 -10.66
CA GLU A 292 -5.57 -1.33 -10.28
C GLU A 292 -6.75 -0.71 -9.52
N ASP A 293 -6.42 0.27 -8.69
CA ASP A 293 -7.37 0.94 -7.82
C ASP A 293 -7.36 2.47 -8.00
N TYR A 294 -7.80 3.16 -6.95
CA TYR A 294 -7.83 4.63 -6.91
C TYR A 294 -6.47 5.28 -7.18
N THR A 295 -5.35 4.60 -6.93
CA THR A 295 -4.00 5.14 -7.05
C THR A 295 -3.70 5.52 -8.50
N LEU A 296 -3.77 4.55 -9.41
CA LEU A 296 -3.58 4.79 -10.84
C LEU A 296 -4.81 5.40 -11.49
N GLY A 297 -6.00 4.87 -11.18
CA GLY A 297 -7.24 5.23 -11.85
C GLY A 297 -7.64 6.70 -11.66
N LYS A 298 -7.45 7.26 -10.47
CA LYS A 298 -7.76 8.68 -10.21
C LYS A 298 -6.75 9.64 -10.82
N VAL A 299 -5.52 9.22 -11.00
CA VAL A 299 -4.52 10.05 -11.69
C VAL A 299 -4.83 10.12 -13.19
N ILE A 300 -5.11 8.99 -13.83
CA ILE A 300 -5.48 8.96 -15.25
C ILE A 300 -6.79 9.73 -15.48
N GLU A 301 -7.81 9.49 -14.64
CA GLU A 301 -9.08 10.21 -14.72
C GLU A 301 -8.90 11.72 -14.59
N PHE A 302 -8.03 12.18 -13.67
CA PHE A 302 -7.75 13.61 -13.51
C PHE A 302 -7.18 14.23 -14.80
N TYR A 303 -6.18 13.59 -15.43
CA TYR A 303 -5.59 14.12 -16.66
C TYR A 303 -6.56 14.06 -17.83
N LEU A 304 -7.37 13.00 -17.96
CA LEU A 304 -8.47 12.92 -18.91
C LEU A 304 -9.47 14.08 -18.72
N TYR A 305 -9.89 14.28 -17.48
CA TYR A 305 -10.81 15.37 -17.13
C TYR A 305 -10.23 16.74 -17.47
N GLN A 306 -8.99 17.00 -17.05
CA GLN A 306 -8.33 18.28 -17.26
C GLN A 306 -8.10 18.60 -18.73
N GLN A 307 -7.63 17.65 -19.51
CA GLN A 307 -7.30 17.84 -20.93
C GLN A 307 -8.55 17.81 -21.80
N ASN A 308 -9.35 16.76 -21.68
CA ASN A 308 -10.39 16.46 -22.66
C ASN A 308 -11.80 16.91 -22.25
N PHE A 309 -12.08 17.08 -20.95
CA PHE A 309 -13.35 17.63 -20.49
C PHE A 309 -13.29 19.15 -20.33
N ILE A 310 -12.26 19.69 -19.67
CA ILE A 310 -12.15 21.13 -19.38
C ILE A 310 -11.56 21.88 -20.58
N THR A 311 -10.40 21.43 -21.11
CA THR A 311 -9.66 22.19 -22.13
C THR A 311 -10.22 21.94 -23.53
N ASP A 312 -10.22 20.71 -24.01
CA ASP A 312 -10.60 20.39 -25.40
C ASP A 312 -12.11 20.21 -25.58
N LYS A 313 -12.85 20.01 -24.50
CA LYS A 313 -14.31 19.80 -24.49
C LYS A 313 -14.78 18.69 -25.44
N THR A 314 -13.98 17.65 -25.59
CA THR A 314 -14.30 16.46 -26.40
C THR A 314 -15.14 15.46 -25.62
N LEU A 315 -14.90 15.38 -24.28
CA LEU A 315 -15.67 14.54 -23.36
C LEU A 315 -16.90 15.25 -22.81
N SER A 316 -18.02 14.56 -22.80
CA SER A 316 -19.24 14.96 -22.09
C SER A 316 -19.29 14.40 -20.66
N PHE A 317 -18.53 13.33 -20.36
CA PHE A 317 -18.40 12.73 -19.04
C PHE A 317 -17.04 12.06 -18.88
N CYS A 318 -16.45 12.18 -17.69
CA CYS A 318 -15.27 11.46 -17.26
C CYS A 318 -15.41 11.10 -15.78
N GLY A 319 -15.25 9.85 -15.42
CA GLY A 319 -15.35 9.44 -14.02
C GLY A 319 -14.71 8.08 -13.75
N PHE A 320 -14.11 7.94 -12.57
CA PHE A 320 -13.52 6.71 -12.07
C PHE A 320 -14.52 5.99 -11.15
N ARG A 321 -14.56 4.68 -11.26
CA ARG A 321 -15.38 3.81 -10.41
C ARG A 321 -14.66 2.53 -10.04
N LYS A 322 -14.67 2.18 -8.76
CA LYS A 322 -14.37 0.83 -8.28
C LYS A 322 -15.70 0.16 -7.90
N PRO A 323 -16.11 -0.93 -8.57
CA PRO A 323 -17.44 -1.53 -8.38
C PRO A 323 -17.71 -1.96 -6.94
N HIS A 324 -16.71 -2.53 -6.30
CA HIS A 324 -16.75 -2.96 -4.91
C HIS A 324 -15.34 -2.85 -4.28
N PRO A 325 -15.20 -2.56 -2.98
CA PRO A 325 -13.89 -2.51 -2.33
C PRO A 325 -13.03 -3.76 -2.51
N HIS A 326 -13.66 -4.94 -2.57
CA HIS A 326 -12.98 -6.22 -2.77
C HIS A 326 -12.81 -6.61 -4.24
N ALA A 327 -13.36 -5.84 -5.20
CA ALA A 327 -13.08 -6.07 -6.61
C ALA A 327 -11.60 -5.79 -6.88
N THR A 328 -10.95 -6.65 -7.68
CA THR A 328 -9.56 -6.45 -8.09
C THR A 328 -9.45 -5.29 -9.07
N ASP A 329 -10.42 -5.19 -9.97
CA ASP A 329 -10.42 -4.27 -11.09
C ASP A 329 -11.19 -2.98 -10.80
N SER A 330 -10.85 -1.94 -11.53
CA SER A 330 -11.56 -0.66 -11.52
C SER A 330 -11.86 -0.20 -12.95
N ILE A 331 -12.72 0.81 -13.07
CA ILE A 331 -13.24 1.26 -14.36
C ILE A 331 -13.11 2.78 -14.45
N ILE A 332 -12.57 3.27 -15.58
CA ILE A 332 -12.72 4.66 -15.99
C ILE A 332 -13.85 4.70 -17.03
N ARG A 333 -14.90 5.45 -16.74
CA ARG A 333 -16.01 5.68 -17.65
C ARG A 333 -15.84 7.01 -18.35
N LEU A 334 -15.90 6.97 -19.67
CA LEU A 334 -15.80 8.13 -20.56
C LEU A 334 -17.06 8.22 -21.41
N ALA A 335 -17.53 9.43 -21.69
CA ALA A 335 -18.52 9.63 -22.72
C ALA A 335 -18.11 10.82 -23.58
N PHE A 336 -18.37 10.73 -24.87
CA PHE A 336 -17.94 11.71 -25.87
C PHE A 336 -19.14 12.49 -26.44
N HIS A 337 -18.90 13.72 -26.88
CA HIS A 337 -19.92 14.48 -27.59
C HIS A 337 -20.22 13.89 -28.99
N ASN A 338 -19.17 13.41 -29.66
CA ASN A 338 -19.26 12.81 -30.99
C ASN A 338 -19.11 11.28 -30.89
N GLU A 339 -19.54 10.57 -31.92
CA GLU A 339 -19.27 9.15 -32.06
C GLU A 339 -17.77 8.90 -32.24
N ILE A 340 -17.26 7.91 -31.56
CA ILE A 340 -15.85 7.51 -31.58
C ILE A 340 -15.76 5.99 -31.54
N ASP A 341 -14.71 5.43 -32.10
CA ASP A 341 -14.39 4.02 -32.00
C ASP A 341 -13.51 3.71 -30.77
N PRO A 342 -13.43 2.44 -30.35
CA PRO A 342 -12.57 2.07 -29.20
C PRO A 342 -11.09 2.41 -29.39
N VAL A 343 -10.59 2.45 -30.62
CA VAL A 343 -9.21 2.83 -30.94
C VAL A 343 -8.98 4.30 -30.63
N GLY A 344 -9.95 5.17 -31.01
CA GLY A 344 -9.92 6.58 -30.65
C GLY A 344 -9.96 6.81 -29.14
N VAL A 345 -10.79 6.04 -28.41
CA VAL A 345 -10.83 6.09 -26.92
C VAL A 345 -9.46 5.74 -26.33
N SER A 346 -8.79 4.70 -26.87
CA SER A 346 -7.44 4.31 -26.45
C SER A 346 -6.45 5.47 -26.58
N GLY A 347 -6.53 6.26 -27.67
CA GLY A 347 -5.66 7.42 -27.88
C GLY A 347 -5.82 8.50 -26.80
N TYR A 348 -7.05 8.79 -26.36
CA TYR A 348 -7.30 9.74 -25.26
C TYR A 348 -6.73 9.23 -23.93
N VAL A 349 -6.93 7.95 -23.62
CA VAL A 349 -6.38 7.32 -22.42
C VAL A 349 -4.86 7.32 -22.43
N GLN A 350 -4.24 7.05 -23.57
CA GLN A 350 -2.79 7.12 -23.76
C GLN A 350 -2.28 8.53 -23.48
N GLY A 351 -2.84 9.56 -24.12
CA GLY A 351 -2.42 10.96 -23.94
C GLY A 351 -2.49 11.43 -22.47
N ALA A 352 -3.54 11.03 -21.76
CA ALA A 352 -3.66 11.34 -20.33
C ALA A 352 -2.63 10.61 -19.46
N THR A 353 -2.33 9.36 -19.79
CA THR A 353 -1.31 8.57 -19.08
C THR A 353 0.10 9.11 -19.34
N ASP A 354 0.41 9.52 -20.56
CA ASP A 354 1.68 10.19 -20.91
C ASP A 354 1.85 11.52 -20.15
N ALA A 355 0.78 12.28 -19.97
CA ALA A 355 0.80 13.49 -19.16
C ALA A 355 1.08 13.19 -17.68
N ALA A 356 0.51 12.12 -17.15
CA ALA A 356 0.81 11.65 -15.78
C ALA A 356 2.30 11.27 -15.64
N ILE A 357 2.83 10.48 -16.56
CA ILE A 357 4.27 10.12 -16.61
C ILE A 357 5.14 11.36 -16.62
N SER A 358 4.82 12.35 -17.47
CA SER A 358 5.57 13.60 -17.55
C SER A 358 5.58 14.37 -16.25
N ALA A 359 4.45 14.42 -15.55
CA ALA A 359 4.34 15.08 -14.25
C ALA A 359 5.22 14.40 -13.18
N PHE A 360 5.18 13.08 -13.07
CA PHE A 360 6.02 12.35 -12.11
C PHE A 360 7.52 12.39 -12.48
N LYS A 361 7.88 12.40 -13.77
CA LYS A 361 9.27 12.60 -14.20
C LYS A 361 9.83 13.93 -13.77
N LYS A 362 9.04 15.01 -13.81
CA LYS A 362 9.45 16.33 -13.27
C LYS A 362 9.67 16.30 -11.77
N LEU A 363 8.88 15.55 -11.01
CA LEU A 363 9.12 15.36 -9.57
C LEU A 363 10.42 14.60 -9.30
N VAL A 364 10.69 13.54 -10.05
CA VAL A 364 11.96 12.79 -9.97
C VAL A 364 13.17 13.69 -10.21
N GLU A 365 13.12 14.54 -11.23
CA GLU A 365 14.20 15.50 -11.53
C GLU A 365 14.42 16.50 -10.38
N GLN A 366 13.36 17.00 -9.76
CA GLN A 366 13.44 17.92 -8.61
C GLN A 366 14.01 17.24 -7.36
N LEU A 367 13.77 15.95 -7.18
CA LEU A 367 14.33 15.14 -6.08
C LEU A 367 15.79 14.71 -6.32
N GLY A 368 16.39 15.11 -7.43
CA GLY A 368 17.77 14.76 -7.79
C GLY A 368 17.91 13.34 -8.34
N GLY A 369 16.82 12.72 -8.80
CA GLY A 369 16.82 11.41 -9.43
C GLY A 369 17.47 11.43 -10.81
N ASP A 370 18.25 10.40 -11.13
CA ASP A 370 18.85 10.20 -12.45
C ASP A 370 18.00 9.21 -13.27
N LEU A 371 17.08 9.77 -14.07
CA LEU A 371 16.20 8.99 -14.95
C LEU A 371 16.96 8.08 -15.93
N LYS A 372 18.18 8.49 -16.34
CA LYS A 372 19.01 7.67 -17.24
C LYS A 372 19.56 6.42 -16.55
N LYS A 373 19.79 6.48 -15.25
CA LYS A 373 20.24 5.33 -14.46
C LYS A 373 19.10 4.32 -14.33
N THR A 374 17.88 4.79 -14.08
CA THR A 374 16.66 3.97 -13.99
C THR A 374 16.34 3.28 -15.31
N GLU A 375 16.44 3.98 -16.45
CA GLU A 375 16.27 3.40 -17.79
C GLU A 375 17.32 2.33 -18.12
N ARG A 376 18.59 2.55 -17.77
CA ARG A 376 19.67 1.55 -17.99
C ARG A 376 19.43 0.27 -17.20
N VAL A 377 18.95 0.37 -15.95
CA VAL A 377 18.61 -0.80 -15.12
C VAL A 377 17.40 -1.54 -15.71
N ARG A 378 16.40 -0.83 -16.24
CA ARG A 378 15.23 -1.44 -16.90
C ARG A 378 15.60 -2.16 -18.18
N LEU A 379 16.42 -1.56 -19.03
CA LEU A 379 16.92 -2.19 -20.27
C LEU A 379 17.76 -3.44 -19.99
N SER A 380 18.60 -3.43 -18.94
CA SER A 380 19.38 -4.59 -18.55
C SER A 380 18.51 -5.72 -17.98
N LYS A 381 17.44 -5.40 -17.25
CA LYS A 381 16.47 -6.40 -16.75
C LYS A 381 15.56 -6.94 -17.87
N GLY A 382 15.18 -6.13 -18.85
CA GLY A 382 14.43 -6.57 -20.03
C GLY A 382 15.23 -7.55 -20.89
N MET A 383 16.50 -7.29 -21.13
CA MET A 383 17.39 -8.21 -21.85
C MET A 383 17.67 -9.52 -21.11
N ALA A 384 17.71 -9.49 -19.77
CA ALA A 384 17.89 -10.69 -18.96
C ALA A 384 16.65 -11.62 -18.98
N THR A 385 15.45 -11.06 -19.04
CA THR A 385 14.20 -11.84 -19.17
C THR A 385 13.97 -12.39 -20.57
N GLU A 386 14.43 -11.72 -21.64
CA GLU A 386 14.38 -12.22 -23.00
C GLU A 386 15.37 -13.38 -23.22
N THR A 387 16.58 -13.32 -22.65
CA THR A 387 17.58 -14.41 -22.74
C THR A 387 17.16 -15.65 -21.95
N GLU A 388 16.42 -15.53 -20.85
CA GLU A 388 15.87 -16.70 -20.12
C GLU A 388 14.68 -17.34 -20.86
N ASN A 389 13.91 -16.58 -21.64
CA ASN A 389 12.82 -17.11 -22.44
C ASN A 389 13.27 -17.75 -23.76
N GLU A 390 14.35 -17.26 -24.39
CA GLU A 390 14.90 -17.86 -25.60
C GLU A 390 15.61 -19.19 -25.36
N THR A 391 16.14 -19.45 -24.16
CA THR A 391 16.75 -20.73 -23.81
C THR A 391 15.74 -21.85 -23.53
N LYS A 392 14.45 -21.54 -23.37
CA LYS A 392 13.39 -22.55 -23.13
C LYS A 392 12.63 -23.01 -24.37
N THR A 393 12.95 -22.47 -25.57
CA THR A 393 12.26 -22.82 -26.83
C THR A 393 13.21 -23.23 -27.95
N LYS A 394 14.12 -24.16 -27.73
CA LYS A 394 14.78 -24.84 -28.86
C LYS A 394 14.30 -26.29 -28.93
N PRO A 395 13.58 -26.68 -29.98
CA PRO A 395 13.26 -28.09 -30.23
C PRO A 395 14.52 -28.79 -30.73
N SER A 396 14.86 -29.90 -30.09
CA SER A 396 15.92 -30.80 -30.53
C SER A 396 15.63 -31.36 -31.90
N THR A 397 16.37 -30.94 -32.93
CA THR A 397 16.43 -31.60 -34.24
C THR A 397 17.27 -32.85 -34.12
N MET A 398 16.60 -33.99 -34.32
CA MET A 398 17.24 -35.30 -34.48
C MET A 398 18.08 -35.32 -35.74
N SER A 399 19.39 -35.59 -35.64
CA SER A 399 20.21 -36.05 -36.73
C SER A 399 20.07 -37.56 -36.87
N LYS A 400 19.65 -37.98 -38.08
CA LYS A 400 19.65 -39.38 -38.55
C LYS A 400 21.09 -39.85 -38.80
N SER A 401 21.44 -40.98 -38.21
CA SER A 401 22.47 -41.86 -38.82
C SER A 401 22.04 -43.34 -38.65
N SER A 402 22.12 -44.01 -39.79
CA SER A 402 21.72 -45.36 -40.12
C SER A 402 22.62 -46.43 -39.51
N SER A 403 22.11 -47.58 -39.05
CA SER A 403 22.35 -48.89 -39.66
C SER A 403 21.86 -50.07 -38.78
N ARG A 404 21.10 -50.96 -39.49
CA ARG A 404 21.03 -52.45 -39.41
C ARG A 404 20.88 -53.07 -37.98
N GLY A 405 19.77 -53.75 -37.64
CA GLY A 405 19.27 -54.97 -38.25
C GLY A 405 19.08 -56.02 -37.15
N VAL A 406 17.98 -56.76 -37.26
CA VAL A 406 17.62 -58.06 -36.67
C VAL A 406 16.53 -58.01 -35.62
N SER A 407 15.35 -58.37 -36.12
CA SER A 407 14.22 -58.95 -35.36
C SER A 407 14.41 -60.48 -35.22
N PRO A 408 13.52 -61.26 -34.61
CA PRO A 408 12.42 -61.03 -33.66
C PRO A 408 12.37 -62.10 -32.51
N LYS A 409 11.48 -61.95 -31.54
CA LYS A 409 10.62 -63.04 -31.06
C LYS A 409 9.58 -62.60 -30.01
N LYS A 410 8.41 -63.10 -30.25
CA LYS A 410 7.17 -63.05 -29.50
C LYS A 410 7.23 -63.71 -28.12
N THR A 411 6.39 -63.20 -27.20
CA THR A 411 5.36 -63.92 -26.46
C THR A 411 4.75 -62.96 -25.44
N SER A 412 3.52 -62.63 -25.54
CA SER A 412 2.27 -63.14 -24.98
C SER A 412 2.01 -62.75 -23.53
N SER A 413 0.95 -61.96 -23.38
CA SER A 413 -0.23 -62.11 -22.55
C SER A 413 -0.20 -61.75 -21.06
N ALA A 414 -1.11 -60.94 -20.69
CA ALA A 414 -2.25 -60.98 -19.76
C ALA A 414 -2.27 -59.74 -18.85
N SER A 415 -3.27 -58.82 -19.02
CA SER A 415 -4.59 -58.79 -18.40
C SER A 415 -4.59 -58.84 -16.87
N ALA A 416 -5.01 -57.72 -16.26
CA ALA A 416 -6.00 -57.66 -15.19
C ALA A 416 -5.91 -56.29 -14.47
N ALA A 417 -6.87 -55.40 -14.66
CA ALA A 417 -8.02 -55.17 -13.80
C ALA A 417 -7.76 -54.35 -12.52
N ALA A 418 -8.39 -53.18 -12.51
CA ALA A 418 -8.63 -52.36 -11.32
C ALA A 418 -9.58 -53.10 -10.34
N PRO A 419 -9.62 -52.67 -9.09
CA PRO A 419 -10.91 -52.61 -8.45
C PRO A 419 -11.29 -51.27 -7.84
N ALA A 420 -12.57 -51.09 -7.86
CA ALA A 420 -13.42 -50.00 -7.48
C ALA A 420 -13.51 -49.77 -5.97
N ALA A 421 -14.02 -48.59 -5.64
CA ALA A 421 -14.49 -48.16 -4.32
C ALA A 421 -15.59 -49.09 -3.76
N PRO A 422 -15.83 -49.03 -2.45
CA PRO A 422 -17.20 -49.28 -1.99
C PRO A 422 -17.79 -48.05 -1.30
N ASP A 423 -18.97 -47.82 -1.72
CA ASP A 423 -20.05 -47.03 -1.19
C ASP A 423 -20.68 -47.74 0.02
N VAL A 424 -21.44 -46.91 0.84
CA VAL A 424 -22.66 -47.26 1.57
C VAL A 424 -22.66 -47.40 3.06
N THR A 425 -23.50 -46.75 3.67
CA THR A 425 -24.87 -46.69 4.06
C THR A 425 -25.07 -46.30 5.52
N GLU A 426 -26.13 -45.52 5.66
CA GLU A 426 -26.86 -45.18 6.89
C GLU A 426 -27.14 -46.35 7.85
N SER A 427 -27.15 -46.02 9.16
CA SER A 427 -28.26 -46.49 10.00
C SER A 427 -28.43 -45.64 11.26
N LYS A 428 -29.68 -45.43 11.58
CA LYS A 428 -30.34 -44.61 12.59
C LYS A 428 -30.30 -45.22 14.01
N LYS A 429 -30.53 -44.28 14.99
CA LYS A 429 -31.17 -44.45 16.31
C LYS A 429 -30.34 -45.14 17.40
N ASP A 430 -30.27 -44.61 18.63
CA ASP A 430 -31.34 -44.34 19.61
C ASP A 430 -30.87 -43.56 20.83
N LYS A 431 -31.86 -42.99 21.50
CA LYS A 431 -32.00 -42.26 22.76
C LYS A 431 -31.37 -42.90 23.98
N SER A 432 -30.94 -42.06 24.95
CA SER A 432 -31.42 -41.98 26.35
C SER A 432 -30.53 -41.02 27.16
N LYS A 433 -31.04 -39.97 27.71
CA LYS A 433 -31.63 -39.65 29.00
C LYS A 433 -30.68 -39.60 30.21
N SER A 434 -30.68 -38.39 30.83
CA SER A 434 -30.60 -38.02 32.26
C SER A 434 -29.23 -38.15 32.96
N ALA A 435 -28.78 -37.21 33.77
CA ALA A 435 -29.42 -36.59 34.92
C ALA A 435 -28.71 -35.35 35.39
N GLN A 436 -29.45 -34.54 36.08
CA GLN A 436 -29.20 -33.34 36.89
C GLN A 436 -28.18 -33.47 38.01
N SER A 437 -27.51 -32.34 38.35
CA SER A 437 -27.49 -31.76 39.71
C SER A 437 -26.78 -30.37 39.59
N GLN A 438 -27.46 -29.26 39.86
CA GLN A 438 -27.53 -28.46 41.10
C GLN A 438 -26.15 -28.09 41.63
N GLY A 439 -25.76 -26.87 41.88
CA GLY A 439 -26.43 -25.62 42.11
C GLY A 439 -25.46 -24.60 42.69
N ALA A 440 -25.97 -23.40 42.89
CA ALA A 440 -25.54 -22.28 43.78
C ALA A 440 -24.68 -21.20 43.10
N SER A 441 -25.29 -20.11 42.66
CA SER A 441 -25.56 -18.82 43.34
C SER A 441 -24.31 -18.02 43.72
N ALA A 442 -24.14 -16.84 43.06
CA ALA A 442 -24.09 -15.55 43.74
C ALA A 442 -23.74 -14.40 42.80
N SER A 443 -24.58 -13.53 42.76
CA SER A 443 -24.65 -12.07 42.99
C SER A 443 -24.15 -11.18 41.88
N SER A 444 -25.15 -10.55 41.31
CA SER A 444 -25.14 -9.34 40.49
C SER A 444 -24.65 -8.10 41.23
N SER A 445 -23.79 -7.32 40.64
CA SER A 445 -23.72 -5.89 40.93
C SER A 445 -23.74 -5.10 39.61
N LYS A 446 -24.81 -4.33 39.43
CA LYS A 446 -25.04 -3.37 38.37
C LYS A 446 -24.14 -2.13 38.55
N PRO A 447 -23.57 -1.54 37.53
CA PRO A 447 -22.98 -0.21 37.63
C PRO A 447 -24.06 0.87 37.43
N LYS A 448 -23.93 1.91 38.24
CA LYS A 448 -24.79 3.10 38.32
C LYS A 448 -24.68 3.94 37.03
N LYS A 449 -25.82 4.38 36.50
CA LYS A 449 -25.97 5.42 35.48
C LYS A 449 -25.44 6.76 35.97
N VAL A 450 -24.52 7.35 35.27
CA VAL A 450 -24.17 8.76 35.36
C VAL A 450 -25.07 9.51 34.33
N LYS A 451 -25.80 10.49 34.84
CA LYS A 451 -26.65 11.38 34.04
C LYS A 451 -25.79 12.40 33.32
N SER A 452 -25.82 12.40 32.00
CA SER A 452 -25.32 13.50 31.18
C SER A 452 -26.42 14.54 31.00
N LEU A 453 -26.14 15.77 31.41
CA LEU A 453 -26.94 16.94 31.10
C LEU A 453 -26.63 17.35 29.64
N SER A 454 -27.61 17.18 28.77
CA SER A 454 -27.59 17.76 27.43
C SER A 454 -28.46 19.03 27.44
N SER A 455 -27.81 20.18 27.32
CA SER A 455 -28.49 21.42 26.97
C SER A 455 -28.60 21.50 25.43
N GLY A 456 -29.79 21.23 24.94
CA GLY A 456 -30.12 21.36 23.52
C GLY A 456 -30.35 22.82 23.15
N VAL A 457 -29.61 23.30 22.18
CA VAL A 457 -29.97 24.51 21.43
C VAL A 457 -30.64 24.06 20.14
N LYS A 458 -31.94 24.33 20.02
CA LYS A 458 -32.71 24.12 18.81
C LYS A 458 -32.43 25.30 17.84
N LEU A 459 -31.86 24.99 16.68
CA LEU A 459 -31.90 25.90 15.54
C LEU A 459 -33.14 25.59 14.73
N ASN A 460 -34.03 26.59 14.66
CA ASN A 460 -35.21 26.63 13.79
C ASN A 460 -34.75 26.91 12.35
N LEU A 461 -34.98 25.94 11.48
CA LEU A 461 -35.03 26.16 10.05
C LEU A 461 -36.49 26.53 9.70
N SER A 462 -36.73 27.74 9.32
CA SER A 462 -38.00 28.14 8.68
C SER A 462 -37.87 27.96 7.18
N GLU A 463 -38.76 27.13 6.63
CA GLU A 463 -39.09 27.00 5.24
C GLU A 463 -39.69 28.32 4.72
N GLY A 464 -39.26 28.72 3.54
CA GLY A 464 -39.91 29.77 2.76
C GLY A 464 -39.98 29.33 1.30
N ALA A 465 -41.07 28.64 0.97
CA ALA A 465 -41.53 28.48 -0.41
C ALA A 465 -42.41 29.65 -0.77
N SER A 466 -42.22 30.28 -1.95
CA SER A 466 -43.23 31.06 -2.67
C SER A 466 -42.76 31.30 -4.11
N THR A 467 -43.33 30.68 -4.97
CA THR A 467 -44.07 30.80 -6.25
C THR A 467 -44.23 32.19 -6.84
N ALA A 468 -44.21 32.14 -8.20
CA ALA A 468 -44.90 32.93 -9.22
C ALA A 468 -44.16 34.15 -9.77
N ALA A 469 -43.79 34.10 -11.05
CA ALA A 469 -44.51 34.44 -12.29
C ALA A 469 -44.76 35.93 -12.50
N GLY A 470 -44.46 36.42 -13.69
CA GLY A 470 -45.04 37.59 -14.31
C GLY A 470 -44.03 38.60 -14.85
N ASP A 471 -43.75 38.47 -16.08
CA ASP A 471 -44.01 39.40 -17.24
C ASP A 471 -43.37 40.78 -17.23
N GLU A 472 -42.64 40.95 -18.34
CA GLU A 472 -42.71 42.05 -19.34
C GLU A 472 -42.05 43.40 -19.05
N GLU A 473 -41.31 43.70 -20.04
CA GLU A 473 -41.15 44.88 -20.96
C GLU A 473 -40.04 45.86 -20.59
N GLU A 474 -39.14 45.91 -21.52
CA GLU A 474 -38.76 46.95 -22.50
C GLU A 474 -38.33 48.33 -21.97
N GLU A 475 -37.30 48.73 -22.52
CA GLU A 475 -36.83 49.96 -23.22
C GLU A 475 -35.56 50.57 -22.60
N GLU A 476 -34.54 50.51 -23.39
CA GLU A 476 -33.86 51.54 -24.21
C GLU A 476 -33.24 52.74 -23.49
N GLU A 477 -32.01 52.92 -23.94
CA GLU A 477 -31.24 54.09 -24.33
C GLU A 477 -30.35 54.85 -23.35
N GLU A 478 -29.12 54.91 -23.87
CA GLU A 478 -28.16 56.02 -23.94
C GLU A 478 -27.56 56.61 -22.66
N ASN A 479 -26.30 56.36 -22.47
CA ASN A 479 -25.14 57.22 -22.75
C ASN A 479 -23.84 56.61 -22.31
#